data_994ecc5244ba497eddb6e39879560c75
#
_entry.id   994ecc5244ba497eddb6e39879560c75
#
_cell.length_a   1.000
_cell.length_b   1.000
_cell.length_c   1.000
_cell.angle_alpha   90.00
_cell.angle_beta   90.00
_cell.angle_gamma   90.00
#
_symmetry.space_group_name_H-M   'P 1'
#
loop_
_entity.id
_entity.type
_entity.pdbx_description
1 polymer ?
#
loop_
_entity_poly.entity_id
_entity_poly.type
_entity_poly.pdbx_seq_one_letter_code
_entity_poly.pdbx_strand_id
1 'polypeptide(L)'
;MTKFVTSLLVFLVSTVMFGQSVFDKFDGQEEVSTIIVNKKMFEMMGKVKMDSNDKEAQQYLNLIKKLDNLKVFVTSNSKITSEMRTAADKYLKTASLEELMRVSDGGKNVQIYMRAGAKESEVRELFMFMEGGPKDKETVLLSLTGNFNLDEISALTEKMNLPGGDDLKKAAKKGKK
;
A
#
# COMPACT_ATOMS: atom_id res chain seq x y z
N MET A 1 23.96 -17.84 -37.70
CA MET A 1 23.68 -16.57 -36.97
C MET A 1 22.26 -16.47 -36.38
N THR A 2 21.27 -17.21 -36.83
CA THR A 2 19.87 -17.19 -36.36
C THR A 2 19.63 -17.83 -34.99
N LYS A 3 20.50 -18.70 -34.50
CA LYS A 3 20.34 -19.37 -33.19
C LYS A 3 20.76 -18.52 -31.99
N PHE A 4 21.57 -17.48 -32.19
CA PHE A 4 22.01 -16.58 -31.13
C PHE A 4 20.98 -15.47 -30.83
N VAL A 5 20.18 -15.07 -31.80
CA VAL A 5 19.16 -14.02 -31.65
C VAL A 5 17.95 -14.51 -30.84
N THR A 6 17.59 -15.81 -30.99
CA THR A 6 16.46 -16.41 -30.25
C THR A 6 16.76 -16.58 -28.75
N SER A 7 18.06 -16.81 -28.39
CA SER A 7 18.46 -16.95 -26.98
C SER A 7 18.46 -15.62 -26.20
N LEU A 8 18.66 -14.50 -26.89
CA LEU A 8 18.68 -13.17 -26.28
C LEU A 8 17.27 -12.64 -25.96
N LEU A 9 16.25 -13.10 -26.71
CA LEU A 9 14.86 -12.63 -26.54
C LEU A 9 14.16 -13.25 -25.32
N VAL A 10 14.61 -14.42 -24.87
CA VAL A 10 14.02 -15.13 -23.71
C VAL A 10 14.46 -14.54 -22.36
N PHE A 11 15.55 -13.76 -22.33
CA PHE A 11 16.08 -13.18 -21.06
C PHE A 11 15.43 -11.87 -20.63
N LEU A 12 14.54 -11.30 -21.44
CA LEU A 12 13.96 -9.94 -21.23
C LEU A 12 12.57 -9.94 -20.56
N VAL A 13 12.01 -11.09 -20.17
CA VAL A 13 10.62 -11.18 -19.67
C VAL A 13 10.52 -11.42 -18.16
N SER A 14 11.61 -11.43 -17.40
CA SER A 14 11.61 -11.92 -16.01
C SER A 14 11.61 -10.84 -14.91
N THR A 15 11.28 -9.58 -15.15
CA THR A 15 11.51 -8.52 -14.15
C THR A 15 10.27 -7.83 -13.57
N VAL A 16 9.05 -8.34 -13.69
CA VAL A 16 7.86 -7.55 -13.32
C VAL A 16 7.06 -8.04 -12.10
N MET A 17 7.46 -9.12 -11.40
CA MET A 17 6.62 -9.67 -10.31
C MET A 17 7.26 -9.80 -8.92
N PHE A 18 8.38 -9.15 -8.63
CA PHE A 18 9.07 -9.34 -7.34
C PHE A 18 8.61 -8.43 -6.19
N GLY A 19 7.79 -7.40 -6.44
CA GLY A 19 7.55 -6.35 -5.45
C GLY A 19 6.61 -6.73 -4.30
N GLN A 20 5.54 -7.49 -4.56
CA GLN A 20 4.50 -7.74 -3.54
C GLN A 20 4.68 -9.05 -2.75
N SER A 21 5.43 -10.01 -3.25
CA SER A 21 5.67 -11.29 -2.58
C SER A 21 6.58 -11.19 -1.35
N VAL A 22 7.32 -10.09 -1.21
CA VAL A 22 8.25 -9.87 -0.06
C VAL A 22 7.50 -9.84 1.28
N PHE A 23 6.24 -9.43 1.29
CA PHE A 23 5.42 -9.30 2.50
C PHE A 23 4.53 -10.49 2.76
N ASP A 24 4.37 -11.42 1.81
CA ASP A 24 3.49 -12.59 1.96
C ASP A 24 3.92 -13.52 3.09
N LYS A 25 5.18 -13.46 3.48
CA LYS A 25 5.71 -14.22 4.62
C LYS A 25 5.09 -13.83 5.98
N PHE A 26 4.45 -12.67 6.08
CA PHE A 26 3.78 -12.22 7.30
C PHE A 26 2.33 -12.67 7.37
N ASP A 27 1.76 -13.14 6.26
CA ASP A 27 0.40 -13.67 6.23
C ASP A 27 0.31 -14.99 7.01
N GLY A 28 -0.69 -15.08 7.88
CA GLY A 28 -0.93 -16.29 8.69
C GLY A 28 0.05 -16.49 9.85
N GLN A 29 0.93 -15.55 10.18
CA GLN A 29 1.72 -15.62 11.42
C GLN A 29 0.84 -15.34 12.64
N GLU A 30 1.02 -16.09 13.73
CA GLU A 30 0.16 -16.08 14.92
C GLU A 30 0.04 -14.67 15.56
N GLU A 31 1.12 -13.88 15.55
CA GLU A 31 1.15 -12.55 16.17
C GLU A 31 1.02 -11.41 15.15
N VAL A 32 0.48 -11.70 13.96
CA VAL A 32 0.25 -10.72 12.89
C VAL A 32 -1.24 -10.71 12.52
N SER A 33 -1.87 -9.58 12.71
CA SER A 33 -3.19 -9.33 12.13
C SER A 33 -3.03 -8.95 10.66
N THR A 34 -3.74 -9.64 9.78
CA THR A 34 -3.61 -9.47 8.32
C THR A 34 -4.94 -9.07 7.69
N ILE A 35 -4.89 -8.06 6.80
CA ILE A 35 -5.99 -7.70 5.90
C ILE A 35 -5.44 -7.79 4.48
N ILE A 36 -6.01 -8.68 3.66
CA ILE A 36 -5.69 -8.78 2.23
C ILE A 36 -6.97 -8.67 1.43
N VAL A 37 -7.03 -7.65 0.57
CA VAL A 37 -8.13 -7.44 -0.37
C VAL A 37 -7.57 -7.43 -1.78
N ASN A 38 -7.99 -8.39 -2.60
CA ASN A 38 -7.57 -8.50 -3.98
C ASN A 38 -8.54 -7.80 -4.94
N LYS A 39 -8.14 -7.66 -6.19
CA LYS A 39 -8.94 -7.01 -7.25
C LYS A 39 -10.35 -7.57 -7.35
N LYS A 40 -10.50 -8.89 -7.27
CA LYS A 40 -11.82 -9.54 -7.37
C LYS A 40 -12.76 -9.10 -6.25
N MET A 41 -12.23 -8.97 -5.03
CA MET A 41 -13.02 -8.48 -3.89
C MET A 41 -13.41 -7.00 -4.08
N PHE A 42 -12.47 -6.15 -4.53
CA PHE A 42 -12.79 -4.76 -4.87
C PHE A 42 -13.86 -4.63 -5.95
N GLU A 43 -13.79 -5.46 -6.99
CA GLU A 43 -14.83 -5.52 -8.04
C GLU A 43 -16.20 -5.90 -7.47
N MET A 44 -16.26 -6.83 -6.52
CA MET A 44 -17.50 -7.22 -5.85
C MET A 44 -18.04 -6.10 -4.97
N MET A 45 -17.19 -5.46 -4.18
CA MET A 45 -17.56 -4.30 -3.35
C MET A 45 -18.08 -3.14 -4.20
N GLY A 46 -17.45 -2.89 -5.36
CA GLY A 46 -17.85 -1.84 -6.29
C GLY A 46 -19.20 -2.06 -6.98
N LYS A 47 -19.81 -3.26 -6.87
CA LYS A 47 -21.15 -3.57 -7.40
C LYS A 47 -22.27 -3.30 -6.40
N VAL A 48 -21.96 -2.98 -5.15
CA VAL A 48 -22.95 -2.68 -4.13
C VAL A 48 -23.68 -1.40 -4.53
N LYS A 49 -25.02 -1.47 -4.54
CA LYS A 49 -25.87 -0.30 -4.79
C LYS A 49 -25.86 0.56 -3.53
N MET A 50 -25.43 1.80 -3.66
CA MET A 50 -25.52 2.82 -2.63
C MET A 50 -26.44 3.94 -3.09
N ASP A 51 -26.94 4.74 -2.14
CA ASP A 51 -27.78 5.89 -2.46
C ASP A 51 -27.01 6.85 -3.37
N SER A 52 -27.62 7.23 -4.50
CA SER A 52 -27.02 8.13 -5.49
C SER A 52 -26.80 9.55 -4.94
N ASN A 53 -27.50 9.92 -3.86
CA ASN A 53 -27.38 11.22 -3.22
C ASN A 53 -26.22 11.28 -2.20
N ASP A 54 -25.66 10.14 -1.78
CA ASP A 54 -24.51 10.08 -0.90
C ASP A 54 -23.22 10.26 -1.68
N LYS A 55 -22.70 11.50 -1.75
CA LYS A 55 -21.47 11.84 -2.47
C LYS A 55 -20.23 11.10 -1.94
N GLU A 56 -20.14 10.89 -0.63
CA GLU A 56 -19.02 10.18 -0.01
C GLU A 56 -19.03 8.70 -0.39
N ALA A 57 -20.21 8.08 -0.34
CA ALA A 57 -20.38 6.71 -0.80
C ALA A 57 -20.03 6.54 -2.28
N GLN A 58 -20.41 7.49 -3.13
CA GLN A 58 -20.04 7.48 -4.55
C GLN A 58 -18.52 7.63 -4.76
N GLN A 59 -17.86 8.53 -4.02
CA GLN A 59 -16.40 8.68 -4.07
C GLN A 59 -15.69 7.40 -3.66
N TYR A 60 -16.14 6.77 -2.57
CA TYR A 60 -15.61 5.49 -2.10
C TYR A 60 -15.75 4.38 -3.15
N LEU A 61 -16.93 4.21 -3.76
CA LEU A 61 -17.16 3.23 -4.81
C LEU A 61 -16.29 3.49 -6.05
N ASN A 62 -16.09 4.76 -6.41
CA ASN A 62 -15.23 5.13 -7.53
C ASN A 62 -13.76 4.78 -7.26
N LEU A 63 -13.30 5.00 -6.03
CA LEU A 63 -11.95 4.60 -5.62
C LEU A 63 -11.79 3.08 -5.65
N ILE A 64 -12.72 2.33 -5.03
CA ILE A 64 -12.65 0.85 -4.97
C ILE A 64 -12.47 0.23 -6.35
N LYS A 65 -13.16 0.74 -7.36
CA LYS A 65 -13.06 0.24 -8.75
C LYS A 65 -11.68 0.44 -9.38
N LYS A 66 -10.85 1.32 -8.82
CA LYS A 66 -9.51 1.65 -9.29
C LYS A 66 -8.42 0.85 -8.56
N LEU A 67 -8.77 0.11 -7.49
CA LEU A 67 -7.83 -0.63 -6.68
C LEU A 67 -7.62 -2.05 -7.22
N ASP A 68 -6.37 -2.50 -7.13
CA ASP A 68 -5.96 -3.84 -7.54
C ASP A 68 -5.68 -4.72 -6.32
N ASN A 69 -4.98 -4.20 -5.29
CA ASN A 69 -4.62 -4.97 -4.11
C ASN A 69 -4.42 -4.05 -2.89
N LEU A 70 -4.88 -4.51 -1.73
CA LEU A 70 -4.55 -3.94 -0.42
C LEU A 70 -3.99 -5.05 0.45
N LYS A 71 -2.84 -4.82 1.06
CA LYS A 71 -2.24 -5.65 2.09
C LYS A 71 -1.94 -4.80 3.29
N VAL A 72 -2.41 -5.22 4.46
CA VAL A 72 -2.09 -4.60 5.75
C VAL A 72 -1.66 -5.69 6.70
N PHE A 73 -0.52 -5.50 7.33
CA PHE A 73 0.02 -6.36 8.37
C PHE A 73 0.24 -5.53 9.62
N VAL A 74 -0.27 -6.02 10.75
CA VAL A 74 -0.19 -5.33 12.03
C VAL A 74 0.36 -6.28 13.07
N THR A 75 1.35 -5.83 13.85
CA THR A 75 1.92 -6.58 14.96
C THR A 75 2.36 -5.67 16.08
N SER A 76 2.37 -6.19 17.31
CA SER A 76 3.04 -5.57 18.47
C SER A 76 4.25 -6.37 18.94
N ASN A 77 4.61 -7.46 18.23
CA ASN A 77 5.77 -8.28 18.53
C ASN A 77 7.05 -7.63 18.01
N SER A 78 8.01 -7.35 18.88
CA SER A 78 9.25 -6.65 18.54
C SER A 78 10.15 -7.41 17.55
N LYS A 79 10.14 -8.74 17.57
CA LYS A 79 10.90 -9.56 16.62
C LYS A 79 10.29 -9.43 15.23
N ILE A 80 8.96 -9.57 15.13
CA ILE A 80 8.25 -9.43 13.84
C ILE A 80 8.37 -8.00 13.31
N THR A 81 8.29 -6.98 14.19
CA THR A 81 8.57 -5.58 13.82
C THR A 81 9.94 -5.44 13.14
N SER A 82 10.99 -6.05 13.70
CA SER A 82 12.34 -6.00 13.11
C SER A 82 12.41 -6.70 11.73
N GLU A 83 11.67 -7.79 11.58
CA GLU A 83 11.56 -8.51 10.31
C GLU A 83 10.78 -7.71 9.27
N MET A 84 9.68 -7.05 9.67
CA MET A 84 8.90 -6.15 8.82
C MET A 84 9.73 -4.95 8.36
N ARG A 85 10.50 -4.34 9.27
CA ARG A 85 11.43 -3.24 8.93
C ARG A 85 12.44 -3.69 7.89
N THR A 86 13.08 -4.84 8.10
CA THR A 86 14.06 -5.39 7.15
C THR A 86 13.43 -5.65 5.78
N ALA A 87 12.19 -6.16 5.76
CA ALA A 87 11.46 -6.40 4.52
C ALA A 87 11.08 -5.09 3.82
N ALA A 88 10.62 -4.08 4.57
CA ALA A 88 10.30 -2.75 4.07
C ALA A 88 11.55 -2.07 3.47
N ASP A 89 12.68 -2.07 4.17
CA ASP A 89 13.95 -1.49 3.70
C ASP A 89 14.43 -2.17 2.40
N LYS A 90 14.33 -3.50 2.34
CA LYS A 90 14.69 -4.25 1.14
C LYS A 90 13.76 -3.90 -0.03
N TYR A 91 12.47 -3.79 0.24
CA TYR A 91 11.48 -3.43 -0.76
C TYR A 91 11.73 -2.02 -1.32
N LEU A 92 11.91 -1.03 -0.46
CA LEU A 92 12.15 0.37 -0.83
C LEU A 92 13.40 0.55 -1.69
N LYS A 93 14.46 -0.26 -1.48
CA LYS A 93 15.67 -0.23 -2.31
C LYS A 93 15.44 -0.67 -3.77
N THR A 94 14.43 -1.48 -4.03
CA THR A 94 14.18 -2.09 -5.34
C THR A 94 12.92 -1.59 -6.03
N ALA A 95 11.98 -1.01 -5.27
CA ALA A 95 10.63 -0.72 -5.76
C ALA A 95 10.51 0.63 -6.50
N SER A 96 11.57 1.47 -6.54
CA SER A 96 11.53 2.80 -7.17
C SER A 96 10.35 3.64 -6.70
N LEU A 97 10.15 3.69 -5.38
CA LEU A 97 9.12 4.51 -4.73
C LEU A 97 9.72 5.86 -4.30
N GLU A 98 8.92 6.91 -4.37
CA GLU A 98 9.26 8.24 -3.90
C GLU A 98 8.71 8.47 -2.49
N GLU A 99 9.51 9.07 -1.59
CA GLU A 99 9.05 9.40 -0.24
C GLU A 99 8.10 10.60 -0.28
N LEU A 100 6.87 10.40 0.20
CA LEU A 100 5.88 11.48 0.34
C LEU A 100 5.95 12.15 1.70
N MET A 101 6.15 11.37 2.75
CA MET A 101 6.10 11.86 4.12
C MET A 101 6.92 10.98 5.05
N ARG A 102 7.62 11.65 5.98
CA ARG A 102 8.23 11.02 7.13
C ARG A 102 7.85 11.80 8.38
N VAL A 103 7.44 11.10 9.43
CA VAL A 103 7.15 11.66 10.75
C VAL A 103 7.87 10.83 11.79
N SER A 104 8.59 11.51 12.69
CA SER A 104 9.15 10.91 13.89
C SER A 104 8.73 11.75 15.08
N ASP A 105 7.93 11.18 15.96
CA ASP A 105 7.39 11.87 17.14
C ASP A 105 7.19 10.90 18.30
N GLY A 106 7.76 11.23 19.47
CA GLY A 106 7.58 10.45 20.70
C GLY A 106 8.00 8.96 20.60
N GLY A 107 8.90 8.62 19.65
CA GLY A 107 9.31 7.25 19.36
C GLY A 107 8.45 6.54 18.30
N LYS A 108 7.34 7.14 17.87
CA LYS A 108 6.58 6.72 16.70
C LYS A 108 7.29 7.18 15.43
N ASN A 109 7.46 6.28 14.46
CA ASN A 109 8.02 6.57 13.15
C ASN A 109 7.03 6.16 12.07
N VAL A 110 6.71 7.08 11.16
CA VAL A 110 5.85 6.84 10.01
C VAL A 110 6.57 7.23 8.75
N GLN A 111 6.60 6.35 7.78
CA GLN A 111 7.18 6.58 6.46
C GLN A 111 6.14 6.22 5.41
N ILE A 112 5.87 7.13 4.49
CA ILE A 112 4.91 6.94 3.41
C ILE A 112 5.59 7.24 2.09
N TYR A 113 5.48 6.30 1.16
CA TYR A 113 6.06 6.32 -0.16
C TYR A 113 5.00 6.10 -1.22
N MET A 114 5.24 6.59 -2.42
CA MET A 114 4.37 6.32 -3.57
C MET A 114 5.16 5.95 -4.82
N ARG A 115 4.49 5.26 -5.73
CA ARG A 115 4.86 5.15 -7.14
C ARG A 115 3.89 5.98 -7.95
N ALA A 116 4.39 6.96 -8.70
CA ALA A 116 3.58 7.78 -9.59
C ALA A 116 2.98 6.93 -10.72
N GLY A 117 1.81 7.33 -11.19
CA GLY A 117 1.15 6.79 -12.36
C GLY A 117 1.59 7.47 -13.66
N ALA A 118 0.78 7.33 -14.70
CA ALA A 118 1.04 7.95 -16.00
C ALA A 118 0.78 9.48 -16.00
N LYS A 119 -0.08 9.94 -15.11
CA LYS A 119 -0.37 11.37 -14.89
C LYS A 119 0.17 11.78 -13.54
N GLU A 120 0.52 13.06 -13.39
CA GLU A 120 1.09 13.62 -12.16
C GLU A 120 0.21 13.41 -10.91
N SER A 121 -1.11 13.40 -11.07
CA SER A 121 -2.06 13.16 -9.97
C SER A 121 -2.34 11.68 -9.70
N GLU A 122 -1.86 10.77 -10.54
CA GLU A 122 -2.13 9.34 -10.43
C GLU A 122 -1.07 8.63 -9.59
N VAL A 123 -1.52 7.72 -8.73
CA VAL A 123 -0.70 6.84 -7.90
C VAL A 123 -0.95 5.40 -8.31
N ARG A 124 0.14 4.67 -8.56
CA ARG A 124 0.11 3.22 -8.84
C ARG A 124 0.29 2.38 -7.61
N GLU A 125 0.98 2.91 -6.63
CA GLU A 125 1.24 2.26 -5.36
C GLU A 125 1.41 3.29 -4.26
N LEU A 126 0.78 3.03 -3.13
CA LEU A 126 1.00 3.71 -1.87
C LEU A 126 1.52 2.68 -0.87
N PHE A 127 2.68 2.94 -0.31
CA PHE A 127 3.32 2.11 0.69
C PHE A 127 3.50 2.88 1.99
N MET A 128 3.12 2.29 3.12
CA MET A 128 3.32 2.88 4.43
C MET A 128 3.98 1.86 5.35
N PHE A 129 4.99 2.31 6.08
CA PHE A 129 5.55 1.60 7.21
C PHE A 129 5.50 2.49 8.45
N MET A 130 4.83 2.01 9.49
CA MET A 130 4.66 2.70 10.76
C MET A 130 5.17 1.82 11.89
N GLU A 131 5.98 2.38 12.75
CA GLU A 131 6.37 1.78 14.01
C GLU A 131 5.86 2.65 15.16
N GLY A 132 5.10 2.04 16.05
CA GLY A 132 4.59 2.70 17.24
C GLY A 132 5.68 3.05 18.24
N GLY A 133 5.40 4.04 19.09
CA GLY A 133 6.27 4.47 20.17
C GLY A 133 6.17 3.58 21.42
N PRO A 134 6.84 3.97 22.51
CA PRO A 134 6.87 3.19 23.76
C PRO A 134 5.49 2.93 24.37
N LYS A 135 4.52 3.81 24.13
CA LYS A 135 3.14 3.70 24.65
C LYS A 135 2.24 2.86 23.76
N ASP A 136 2.49 2.89 22.46
CA ASP A 136 1.75 2.16 21.45
C ASP A 136 2.77 1.44 20.56
N LYS A 137 2.98 0.17 20.84
CA LYS A 137 3.98 -0.65 20.18
C LYS A 137 3.54 -1.20 18.82
N GLU A 138 2.39 -0.76 18.34
CA GLU A 138 1.81 -1.29 17.09
C GLU A 138 2.67 -0.90 15.88
N THR A 139 3.07 -1.89 15.14
CA THR A 139 3.75 -1.75 13.84
C THR A 139 2.79 -2.08 12.74
N VAL A 140 2.69 -1.21 11.74
CA VAL A 140 1.82 -1.38 10.57
C VAL A 140 2.64 -1.31 9.29
N LEU A 141 2.49 -2.32 8.44
CA LEU A 141 2.95 -2.31 7.07
C LEU A 141 1.74 -2.35 6.16
N LEU A 142 1.61 -1.35 5.28
CA LEU A 142 0.50 -1.24 4.33
C LEU A 142 1.04 -1.07 2.92
N SER A 143 0.50 -1.84 1.98
CA SER A 143 0.70 -1.68 0.54
C SER A 143 -0.64 -1.64 -0.16
N LEU A 144 -0.90 -0.57 -0.89
CA LEU A 144 -2.11 -0.36 -1.70
C LEU A 144 -1.70 -0.13 -3.14
N THR A 145 -2.21 -0.93 -4.06
CA THR A 145 -1.93 -0.80 -5.50
C THR A 145 -3.20 -0.59 -6.29
N GLY A 146 -3.09 0.12 -7.42
CA GLY A 146 -4.21 0.45 -8.28
C GLY A 146 -3.87 1.57 -9.25
N ASN A 147 -4.89 2.32 -9.66
CA ASN A 147 -4.74 3.54 -10.43
C ASN A 147 -5.68 4.62 -9.87
N PHE A 148 -5.25 5.29 -8.81
CA PHE A 148 -6.07 6.19 -8.00
C PHE A 148 -5.37 7.52 -7.76
N ASN A 149 -6.09 8.49 -7.21
CA ASN A 149 -5.50 9.77 -6.78
C ASN A 149 -5.33 9.79 -5.26
N LEU A 150 -4.31 10.49 -4.77
CA LEU A 150 -4.07 10.64 -3.32
C LEU A 150 -5.27 11.23 -2.58
N ASP A 151 -6.01 12.12 -3.21
CA ASP A 151 -7.20 12.74 -2.62
C ASP A 151 -8.30 11.74 -2.26
N GLU A 152 -8.35 10.62 -2.99
CA GLU A 152 -9.36 9.59 -2.80
C GLU A 152 -9.04 8.69 -1.59
N ILE A 153 -7.80 8.72 -1.08
CA ILE A 153 -7.34 7.88 0.05
C ILE A 153 -8.09 8.18 1.34
N SER A 154 -8.51 9.45 1.56
CA SER A 154 -9.28 9.80 2.75
C SER A 154 -10.58 9.01 2.86
N ALA A 155 -11.29 8.82 1.76
CA ALA A 155 -12.52 8.01 1.72
C ALA A 155 -12.27 6.53 2.06
N LEU A 156 -11.15 5.97 1.56
CA LEU A 156 -10.76 4.59 1.86
C LEU A 156 -10.47 4.39 3.35
N THR A 157 -9.64 5.27 3.92
CA THR A 157 -9.20 5.15 5.32
C THR A 157 -10.37 5.31 6.30
N GLU A 158 -11.36 6.15 5.99
CA GLU A 158 -12.56 6.33 6.80
C GLU A 158 -13.49 5.14 6.75
N LYS A 159 -13.81 4.66 5.56
CA LYS A 159 -14.78 3.55 5.38
C LYS A 159 -14.23 2.19 5.80
N MET A 160 -12.92 1.95 5.63
CA MET A 160 -12.28 0.68 5.98
C MET A 160 -11.62 0.70 7.36
N ASN A 161 -11.61 1.86 8.06
CA ASN A 161 -10.96 2.03 9.36
C ASN A 161 -9.53 1.46 9.39
N LEU A 162 -8.74 1.81 8.38
CA LEU A 162 -7.40 1.25 8.21
C LEU A 162 -6.45 1.69 9.34
N PRO A 163 -5.66 0.78 9.91
CA PRO A 163 -4.57 1.14 10.80
C PRO A 163 -3.63 2.16 10.16
N GLY A 164 -3.27 3.22 10.88
CA GLY A 164 -2.46 4.32 10.32
C GLY A 164 -3.19 5.25 9.36
N GLY A 165 -4.53 5.14 9.24
CA GLY A 165 -5.35 5.91 8.30
C GLY A 165 -5.23 7.43 8.48
N ASP A 166 -5.05 7.93 9.71
CA ASP A 166 -4.86 9.36 9.97
C ASP A 166 -3.55 9.90 9.39
N ASP A 167 -2.49 9.09 9.40
CA ASP A 167 -1.21 9.46 8.82
C ASP A 167 -1.28 9.45 7.29
N LEU A 168 -2.02 8.50 6.70
CA LEU A 168 -2.33 8.48 5.26
C LEU A 168 -3.13 9.72 4.81
N LYS A 169 -4.13 10.15 5.60
CA LYS A 169 -4.87 11.39 5.33
C LYS A 169 -3.99 12.64 5.36
N LYS A 170 -3.05 12.71 6.31
CA LYS A 170 -2.08 13.81 6.38
C LYS A 170 -1.18 13.84 5.15
N ALA A 171 -0.71 12.68 4.68
CA ALA A 171 0.11 12.59 3.48
C ALA A 171 -0.65 13.04 2.23
N ALA A 172 -1.91 12.59 2.05
CA ALA A 172 -2.76 12.99 0.94
C ALA A 172 -2.98 14.51 0.87
N LYS A 173 -3.11 15.19 2.04
CA LYS A 173 -3.24 16.65 2.11
C LYS A 173 -1.94 17.39 1.77
N LYS A 174 -0.76 16.81 2.05
CA LYS A 174 0.54 17.44 1.74
C LYS A 174 0.92 17.34 0.26
N GLY A 175 0.50 16.29 -0.42
CA GLY A 175 0.74 16.08 -1.85
C GLY A 175 0.02 17.07 -2.78
N LYS A 176 -0.79 17.99 -2.23
CA LYS A 176 -1.52 19.05 -2.97
C LYS A 176 -0.77 20.39 -3.10
N LYS A 177 0.43 20.50 -2.59
CA LYS A 177 1.26 21.69 -2.71
C LYS A 177 2.40 21.43 -3.68
#